data_1995e3dca0420d123c34fbf9d1683e82
#
_entry.id   1995e3dca0420d123c34fbf9d1683e82
#
_cell.length_a   1.000
_cell.length_b   1.000
_cell.length_c   1.000
_cell.angle_alpha   90.00
_cell.angle_beta   90.00
_cell.angle_gamma   90.00
#
_symmetry.space_group_name_H-M   'P 1'
#
loop_
_entity.id
_entity.type
_entity.pdbx_description
1 polymer ?
#
loop_
_entity_poly.entity_id
_entity_poly.type
_entity_poly.pdbx_seq_one_letter_code
_entity_poly.pdbx_strand_id
1 'polypeptide(L)'
;GVTEGVAAQDAALMGEPAADSTQVPAPTYQHSSLDWRDWWCSDDAQIYQFIGQDNIYFYCIAQTAMWEALGWNLTQSTVSACYHLLYMGKKASSSSQTPPPPADDLLNHYTCEQMRAHWLSLGLSEKPVSFSPKAYDTRVTGKDKDGNEVRACDDKRVIDPALKESALLTGVFNRLARSCFYGVAVKEGDESPYRNGCIPAGAASDTVVEAAEQAALAFE
;
A
#
# COMPACT_ATOMS: atom_id res chain seq x y z
N GLY A 1 -22.47 -38.25 -0.80
CA GLY A 1 -23.56 -37.72 0.04
C GLY A 1 -23.06 -36.86 1.17
N VAL A 2 -21.94 -36.11 1.02
CA VAL A 2 -21.44 -35.20 2.08
C VAL A 2 -21.04 -33.82 1.54
N THR A 3 -21.18 -33.59 0.25
CA THR A 3 -20.74 -32.31 -0.39
C THR A 3 -21.85 -31.34 -0.74
N GLU A 4 -23.12 -31.71 -0.59
CA GLU A 4 -24.26 -30.79 -0.88
C GLU A 4 -24.72 -29.95 0.31
N GLY A 5 -24.25 -30.23 1.52
CA GLY A 5 -24.73 -29.54 2.74
C GLY A 5 -23.95 -28.26 3.11
N VAL A 6 -22.77 -28.02 2.55
CA VAL A 6 -21.91 -26.90 2.95
C VAL A 6 -22.19 -25.62 2.14
N ALA A 7 -22.64 -25.78 0.89
CA ALA A 7 -22.92 -24.64 0.01
C ALA A 7 -24.20 -23.84 0.37
N ALA A 8 -25.10 -24.41 1.16
CA ALA A 8 -26.38 -23.77 1.50
C ALA A 8 -26.34 -22.93 2.79
N GLN A 9 -25.31 -23.06 3.62
CA GLN A 9 -25.20 -22.30 4.89
C GLN A 9 -24.45 -20.96 4.77
N ASP A 10 -23.58 -20.81 3.77
CA ASP A 10 -22.84 -19.55 3.59
C ASP A 10 -23.64 -18.43 2.90
N ALA A 11 -24.76 -18.78 2.24
CA ALA A 11 -25.61 -17.79 1.58
C ALA A 11 -26.55 -17.00 2.54
N ALA A 12 -26.67 -17.43 3.78
CA ALA A 12 -27.62 -16.84 4.75
C ALA A 12 -27.02 -15.76 5.68
N LEU A 13 -25.69 -15.50 5.58
CA LEU A 13 -24.96 -14.57 6.46
C LEU A 13 -24.61 -13.23 5.82
N MET A 14 -24.93 -13.03 4.54
CA MET A 14 -24.71 -11.74 3.86
C MET A 14 -26.04 -10.96 3.84
N GLY A 15 -26.23 -10.09 4.83
CA GLY A 15 -27.31 -9.09 4.80
C GLY A 15 -27.15 -8.16 3.61
N GLU A 16 -28.24 -7.82 2.93
CA GLU A 16 -28.24 -6.90 1.78
C GLU A 16 -27.68 -5.53 2.18
N PRO A 17 -26.67 -5.01 1.47
CA PRO A 17 -26.20 -3.64 1.67
C PRO A 17 -27.19 -2.65 1.07
N ALA A 18 -27.53 -1.61 1.83
CA ALA A 18 -28.34 -0.48 1.38
C ALA A 18 -27.75 0.15 0.11
N ALA A 19 -28.58 0.41 -0.89
CA ALA A 19 -28.20 0.98 -2.18
C ALA A 19 -27.68 2.42 -2.01
N ASP A 20 -26.39 2.62 -2.17
CA ASP A 20 -25.75 3.93 -2.38
C ASP A 20 -25.51 4.13 -3.89
N SER A 21 -26.03 5.24 -4.42
CA SER A 21 -26.21 5.51 -5.86
C SER A 21 -24.99 6.15 -6.56
N THR A 22 -23.78 5.95 -6.06
CA THR A 22 -22.53 6.50 -6.66
C THR A 22 -21.50 5.43 -7.03
N GLN A 23 -21.91 4.19 -7.20
CA GLN A 23 -20.98 3.14 -7.62
C GLN A 23 -20.67 3.26 -9.12
N VAL A 24 -19.42 3.60 -9.43
CA VAL A 24 -18.81 3.31 -10.73
C VAL A 24 -18.95 1.79 -10.93
N PRO A 25 -19.57 1.32 -12.02
CA PRO A 25 -19.73 -0.11 -12.25
C PRO A 25 -18.33 -0.75 -12.30
N ALA A 26 -18.10 -1.71 -11.43
CA ALA A 26 -16.90 -2.54 -11.49
C ALA A 26 -16.83 -3.20 -12.89
N PRO A 27 -15.63 -3.31 -13.48
CA PRO A 27 -15.48 -3.97 -14.77
C PRO A 27 -16.05 -5.38 -14.65
N THR A 28 -17.07 -5.67 -15.44
CA THR A 28 -17.71 -6.99 -15.52
C THR A 28 -16.75 -7.91 -16.26
N TYR A 29 -15.89 -8.60 -15.53
CA TYR A 29 -15.14 -9.73 -16.09
C TYR A 29 -16.13 -10.87 -16.29
N GLN A 30 -16.55 -11.07 -17.53
CA GLN A 30 -17.34 -12.24 -17.90
C GLN A 30 -16.39 -13.42 -18.04
N HIS A 31 -16.06 -14.07 -16.93
CA HIS A 31 -15.46 -15.41 -16.97
C HIS A 31 -16.57 -16.42 -17.08
N SER A 32 -16.55 -17.16 -18.18
CA SER A 32 -17.54 -18.19 -18.50
C SER A 32 -17.37 -19.47 -17.68
N SER A 33 -16.33 -19.59 -16.86
CA SER A 33 -16.00 -20.73 -16.05
C SER A 33 -15.61 -20.32 -14.63
N LEU A 34 -16.13 -21.02 -13.62
CA LEU A 34 -15.73 -20.91 -12.22
C LEU A 34 -14.70 -22.00 -11.84
N ASP A 35 -14.15 -22.71 -12.83
CA ASP A 35 -13.13 -23.72 -12.56
C ASP A 35 -11.80 -23.03 -12.23
N TRP A 36 -11.28 -23.29 -11.04
CA TRP A 36 -10.00 -22.77 -10.57
C TRP A 36 -8.82 -23.17 -11.48
N ARG A 37 -8.95 -24.26 -12.25
CA ARG A 37 -7.92 -24.74 -13.19
C ARG A 37 -7.69 -23.76 -14.32
N ASP A 38 -8.73 -23.03 -14.74
CA ASP A 38 -8.62 -22.00 -15.78
C ASP A 38 -7.68 -20.86 -15.35
N TRP A 39 -7.48 -20.71 -14.04
CA TRP A 39 -6.60 -19.69 -13.46
C TRP A 39 -5.21 -20.22 -13.11
N TRP A 40 -5.15 -21.43 -12.57
CA TRP A 40 -3.92 -21.99 -12.04
C TRP A 40 -3.19 -22.93 -13.00
N CYS A 41 -3.85 -23.44 -14.03
CA CYS A 41 -3.31 -24.38 -15.00
C CYS A 41 -3.36 -23.86 -16.44
N SER A 42 -3.69 -22.60 -16.65
CA SER A 42 -3.76 -21.99 -17.98
C SER A 42 -2.36 -21.55 -18.45
N ASP A 43 -2.05 -21.79 -19.73
CA ASP A 43 -0.75 -21.43 -20.31
C ASP A 43 -0.55 -19.90 -20.44
N ASP A 44 -1.64 -19.11 -20.43
CA ASP A 44 -1.64 -17.67 -20.51
C ASP A 44 -1.77 -16.98 -19.15
N ALA A 45 -1.95 -17.73 -18.06
CA ALA A 45 -2.02 -17.17 -16.73
C ALA A 45 -0.65 -16.75 -16.20
N GLN A 46 -0.62 -15.62 -15.50
CA GLN A 46 0.54 -15.17 -14.73
C GLN A 46 0.17 -15.10 -13.26
N ILE A 47 0.86 -15.86 -12.43
CA ILE A 47 0.56 -15.95 -11.00
C ILE A 47 1.65 -15.24 -10.21
N TYR A 48 1.25 -14.26 -9.40
CA TYR A 48 2.11 -13.54 -8.48
C TYR A 48 1.68 -13.82 -7.04
N GLN A 49 2.60 -14.32 -6.22
CA GLN A 49 2.35 -14.63 -4.82
C GLN A 49 3.17 -13.69 -3.94
N PHE A 50 2.49 -12.83 -3.19
CA PHE A 50 3.11 -11.92 -2.22
C PHE A 50 3.00 -12.54 -0.83
N ILE A 51 4.12 -12.94 -0.25
CA ILE A 51 4.16 -13.71 1.00
C ILE A 51 5.16 -13.15 2.01
N GLY A 52 4.99 -13.49 3.28
CA GLY A 52 6.03 -13.32 4.28
C GLY A 52 7.11 -14.40 4.15
N GLN A 53 8.32 -14.11 4.57
CA GLN A 53 9.47 -15.04 4.50
C GLN A 53 9.22 -16.39 5.21
N ASP A 54 8.38 -16.41 6.23
CA ASP A 54 7.99 -17.61 6.98
C ASP A 54 7.10 -18.55 6.17
N ASN A 55 6.53 -18.08 5.08
CA ASN A 55 5.67 -18.84 4.18
C ASN A 55 6.40 -19.39 2.95
N ILE A 56 7.67 -19.06 2.73
CA ILE A 56 8.43 -19.52 1.55
C ILE A 56 8.40 -21.03 1.41
N TYR A 57 8.63 -21.77 2.50
CA TYR A 57 8.58 -23.23 2.47
C TYR A 57 7.22 -23.75 1.97
N PHE A 58 6.12 -23.18 2.46
CA PHE A 58 4.78 -23.66 2.13
C PHE A 58 4.41 -23.37 0.68
N TYR A 59 4.74 -22.20 0.16
CA TYR A 59 4.33 -21.77 -1.18
C TYR A 59 5.32 -22.17 -2.27
N CYS A 60 6.63 -22.21 -1.99
CA CYS A 60 7.63 -22.53 -2.99
C CYS A 60 7.97 -24.03 -3.05
N ILE A 61 7.83 -24.77 -1.94
CA ILE A 61 8.24 -26.16 -1.85
C ILE A 61 7.03 -27.08 -1.65
N ALA A 62 6.31 -26.93 -0.54
CA ALA A 62 5.24 -27.85 -0.19
C ALA A 62 4.07 -27.80 -1.17
N GLN A 63 3.60 -26.60 -1.53
CA GLN A 63 2.52 -26.42 -2.50
C GLN A 63 2.91 -26.99 -3.86
N THR A 64 4.08 -26.66 -4.36
CA THR A 64 4.58 -27.15 -5.66
C THR A 64 4.69 -28.68 -5.66
N ALA A 65 5.26 -29.26 -4.60
CA ALA A 65 5.40 -30.73 -4.50
C ALA A 65 4.03 -31.44 -4.43
N MET A 66 3.05 -30.88 -3.73
CA MET A 66 1.69 -31.44 -3.69
C MET A 66 1.04 -31.42 -5.06
N TRP A 67 1.23 -30.37 -5.81
CA TRP A 67 0.63 -30.21 -7.13
C TRP A 67 1.28 -31.13 -8.16
N GLU A 68 2.60 -31.25 -8.12
CA GLU A 68 3.34 -32.25 -8.89
C GLU A 68 2.83 -33.68 -8.60
N ALA A 69 2.64 -34.01 -7.31
CA ALA A 69 2.14 -35.32 -6.91
C ALA A 69 0.69 -35.59 -7.39
N LEU A 70 -0.10 -34.54 -7.58
CA LEU A 70 -1.45 -34.64 -8.15
C LEU A 70 -1.45 -34.71 -9.69
N GLY A 71 -0.31 -34.56 -10.32
CA GLY A 71 -0.16 -34.58 -11.78
C GLY A 71 -0.78 -33.38 -12.50
N TRP A 72 -0.88 -32.25 -11.82
CA TRP A 72 -1.41 -31.03 -12.41
C TRP A 72 -0.30 -30.23 -13.09
N ASN A 73 -0.56 -29.83 -14.34
CA ASN A 73 0.31 -28.90 -15.04
C ASN A 73 -0.02 -27.47 -14.55
N LEU A 74 0.83 -26.95 -13.70
CA LEU A 74 0.60 -25.64 -13.09
C LEU A 74 1.39 -24.56 -13.78
N THR A 75 0.74 -23.40 -13.89
CA THR A 75 1.42 -22.16 -14.24
C THR A 75 2.48 -21.83 -13.21
N GLN A 76 3.69 -21.55 -13.67
CA GLN A 76 4.79 -21.16 -12.79
C GLN A 76 4.48 -19.83 -12.09
N SER A 77 4.57 -19.81 -10.75
CA SER A 77 4.34 -18.62 -9.96
C SER A 77 5.61 -17.78 -9.79
N THR A 78 5.45 -16.48 -9.89
CA THR A 78 6.46 -15.52 -9.41
C THR A 78 6.20 -15.23 -7.94
N VAL A 79 7.17 -15.53 -7.08
CA VAL A 79 7.03 -15.33 -5.63
C VAL A 79 7.80 -14.10 -5.19
N SER A 80 7.11 -13.16 -4.57
CA SER A 80 7.69 -11.98 -3.91
C SER A 80 7.56 -12.13 -2.40
N ALA A 81 8.69 -12.37 -1.73
CA ALA A 81 8.71 -12.54 -0.28
C ALA A 81 9.24 -11.28 0.43
N CYS A 82 8.59 -10.90 1.52
CA CYS A 82 9.05 -9.82 2.38
C CYS A 82 9.55 -10.34 3.73
N TYR A 83 10.49 -9.60 4.32
CA TYR A 83 10.96 -9.85 5.67
C TYR A 83 9.89 -9.50 6.73
N HIS A 84 10.10 -9.93 7.96
CA HIS A 84 9.20 -9.62 9.05
C HIS A 84 9.16 -8.12 9.34
N LEU A 85 7.95 -7.59 9.46
CA LEU A 85 7.73 -6.29 10.05
C LEU A 85 7.90 -6.40 11.58
N LEU A 86 8.80 -5.61 12.13
CA LEU A 86 8.93 -5.46 13.56
C LEU A 86 8.02 -4.31 14.02
N TYR A 87 7.34 -4.49 15.13
CA TYR A 87 6.59 -3.43 15.79
C TYR A 87 7.35 -2.94 17.01
N MET A 88 7.68 -1.65 17.06
CA MET A 88 8.47 -1.05 18.14
C MET A 88 9.77 -1.82 18.43
N GLY A 89 10.45 -2.30 17.38
CA GLY A 89 11.70 -3.08 17.48
C GLY A 89 11.53 -4.56 17.84
N LYS A 90 10.32 -5.06 18.04
CA LYS A 90 10.03 -6.45 18.39
C LYS A 90 9.23 -7.13 17.26
N LYS A 91 9.34 -8.46 17.18
CA LYS A 91 8.51 -9.22 16.21
C LYS A 91 7.02 -8.93 16.49
N ALA A 92 6.32 -8.46 15.46
CA ALA A 92 4.88 -8.26 15.55
C ALA A 92 4.18 -9.61 15.71
N SER A 93 3.34 -9.74 16.73
CA SER A 93 2.54 -10.94 16.96
C SER A 93 1.22 -10.56 17.62
N SER A 94 0.13 -11.06 17.05
CA SER A 94 -1.22 -10.86 17.60
C SER A 94 -1.42 -11.53 18.97
N SER A 95 -0.60 -12.54 19.29
CA SER A 95 -0.64 -13.27 20.57
C SER A 95 0.31 -12.70 21.63
N SER A 96 1.03 -11.60 21.35
CA SER A 96 1.91 -10.96 22.32
C SER A 96 1.10 -10.21 23.38
N GLN A 97 1.73 -9.95 24.56
CA GLN A 97 1.11 -9.12 25.60
C GLN A 97 0.83 -7.68 25.13
N THR A 98 1.61 -7.19 24.16
CA THR A 98 1.45 -5.89 23.52
C THR A 98 1.37 -6.11 22.02
N PRO A 99 0.21 -6.50 21.50
CA PRO A 99 0.04 -6.70 20.07
C PRO A 99 0.16 -5.36 19.33
N PRO A 100 0.56 -5.36 18.05
CA PRO A 100 0.49 -4.16 17.24
C PRO A 100 -0.97 -3.69 17.11
N PRO A 101 -1.20 -2.38 17.00
CA PRO A 101 -2.54 -1.85 16.79
C PRO A 101 -3.12 -2.37 15.47
N PRO A 102 -4.43 -2.63 15.41
CA PRO A 102 -5.09 -2.89 14.14
C PRO A 102 -4.96 -1.70 13.19
N ALA A 103 -5.10 -1.95 11.89
CA ALA A 103 -4.99 -0.89 10.88
C ALA A 103 -6.00 0.24 11.08
N ASP A 104 -7.22 -0.10 11.52
CA ASP A 104 -8.27 0.88 11.79
C ASP A 104 -7.91 1.84 12.93
N ASP A 105 -7.24 1.35 13.98
CA ASP A 105 -6.77 2.19 15.09
C ASP A 105 -5.67 3.16 14.63
N LEU A 106 -4.82 2.75 13.68
CA LEU A 106 -3.81 3.63 13.10
C LEU A 106 -4.45 4.81 12.35
N LEU A 107 -5.60 4.62 11.72
CA LEU A 107 -6.31 5.67 10.99
C LEU A 107 -6.88 6.78 11.91
N ASN A 108 -6.93 6.56 13.22
CA ASN A 108 -7.25 7.62 14.18
C ASN A 108 -6.13 8.65 14.30
N HIS A 109 -4.90 8.30 13.90
CA HIS A 109 -3.71 9.14 14.04
C HIS A 109 -3.06 9.51 12.71
N TYR A 110 -3.26 8.70 11.66
CA TYR A 110 -2.61 8.82 10.36
C TYR A 110 -3.62 8.68 9.22
N THR A 111 -3.38 9.33 8.09
CA THR A 111 -4.17 9.05 6.89
C THR A 111 -3.70 7.76 6.22
N CYS A 112 -4.54 7.17 5.39
CA CYS A 112 -4.22 5.99 4.60
C CYS A 112 -2.96 6.22 3.73
N GLU A 113 -2.88 7.40 3.09
CA GLU A 113 -1.76 7.78 2.21
C GLU A 113 -0.45 7.91 2.99
N GLN A 114 -0.49 8.47 4.21
CA GLN A 114 0.68 8.56 5.09
C GLN A 114 1.20 7.17 5.43
N MET A 115 0.32 6.26 5.82
CA MET A 115 0.70 4.89 6.15
C MET A 115 1.22 4.12 4.95
N ARG A 116 0.57 4.23 3.79
CA ARG A 116 1.02 3.58 2.55
C ARG A 116 2.40 4.08 2.12
N ALA A 117 2.61 5.40 2.12
CA ALA A 117 3.90 5.99 1.78
C ALA A 117 5.01 5.50 2.73
N HIS A 118 4.72 5.45 4.03
CA HIS A 118 5.68 4.96 5.02
C HIS A 118 6.01 3.48 4.80
N TRP A 119 5.02 2.61 4.66
CA TRP A 119 5.26 1.17 4.49
C TRP A 119 5.99 0.83 3.20
N LEU A 120 5.69 1.52 2.10
CA LEU A 120 6.42 1.35 0.84
C LEU A 120 7.90 1.75 0.99
N SER A 121 8.20 2.75 1.83
CA SER A 121 9.57 3.22 2.05
C SER A 121 10.41 2.32 2.96
N LEU A 122 9.78 1.39 3.70
CA LEU A 122 10.49 0.57 4.68
C LEU A 122 11.48 -0.43 4.06
N GLY A 123 11.31 -0.79 2.78
CA GLY A 123 12.22 -1.73 2.10
C GLY A 123 12.19 -3.15 2.69
N LEU A 124 10.99 -3.65 3.01
CA LEU A 124 10.78 -4.97 3.60
C LEU A 124 11.25 -6.14 2.71
N SER A 125 11.48 -5.89 1.42
CA SER A 125 12.09 -6.86 0.50
C SER A 125 13.58 -7.10 0.77
N GLU A 126 14.25 -6.18 1.44
CA GLU A 126 15.70 -6.22 1.64
C GLU A 126 16.11 -6.68 3.05
N LYS A 127 15.34 -6.28 4.06
CA LYS A 127 15.67 -6.55 5.47
C LYS A 127 14.46 -6.42 6.38
N PRO A 128 14.51 -7.03 7.60
CA PRO A 128 13.54 -6.74 8.64
C PRO A 128 13.60 -5.28 9.05
N VAL A 129 12.46 -4.60 9.12
CA VAL A 129 12.38 -3.19 9.49
C VAL A 129 11.34 -2.99 10.58
N SER A 130 11.58 -2.00 11.46
CA SER A 130 10.66 -1.67 12.53
C SER A 130 9.68 -0.59 12.09
N PHE A 131 8.40 -0.89 12.22
CA PHE A 131 7.33 0.09 12.23
C PHE A 131 7.18 0.63 13.65
N SER A 132 7.45 1.91 13.83
CA SER A 132 7.48 2.57 15.14
C SER A 132 6.70 3.88 15.10
N PRO A 133 5.36 3.83 15.01
CA PRO A 133 4.53 5.02 14.94
C PRO A 133 4.56 5.75 16.30
N LYS A 134 4.82 7.05 16.27
CA LYS A 134 4.93 7.88 17.47
C LYS A 134 3.68 7.84 18.32
N ALA A 135 2.50 7.80 17.72
CA ALA A 135 1.24 7.78 18.45
C ALA A 135 1.13 6.65 19.51
N TYR A 136 1.89 5.58 19.33
CA TYR A 136 1.93 4.43 20.25
C TYR A 136 3.25 4.31 21.02
N ASP A 137 4.11 5.31 20.95
CA ASP A 137 5.39 5.30 21.66
C ASP A 137 5.23 5.79 23.10
N THR A 138 5.18 4.87 24.04
CA THR A 138 5.00 5.14 25.47
C THR A 138 6.30 5.39 26.22
N ARG A 139 7.46 5.41 25.55
CA ARG A 139 8.74 5.67 26.19
C ARG A 139 8.77 7.04 26.84
N VAL A 140 9.31 7.16 28.04
CA VAL A 140 9.51 8.43 28.73
C VAL A 140 10.68 9.17 28.08
N THR A 141 10.46 10.38 27.62
CA THR A 141 11.45 11.23 26.95
C THR A 141 12.00 12.34 27.88
N GLY A 142 11.33 12.60 28.98
CA GLY A 142 11.74 13.62 29.94
C GLY A 142 10.66 13.93 30.96
N LYS A 143 10.79 15.07 31.60
CA LYS A 143 9.78 15.62 32.51
C LYS A 143 9.33 17.00 32.01
N ASP A 144 8.08 17.33 32.27
CA ASP A 144 7.53 18.65 32.02
C ASP A 144 7.96 19.67 33.11
N LYS A 145 7.47 20.89 33.01
CA LYS A 145 7.78 21.96 33.95
C LYS A 145 7.21 21.69 35.37
N ASP A 146 6.21 20.83 35.46
CA ASP A 146 5.52 20.45 36.70
C ASP A 146 6.09 19.16 37.30
N GLY A 147 7.12 18.57 36.65
CA GLY A 147 7.81 17.37 37.10
C GLY A 147 7.17 16.06 36.65
N ASN A 148 6.10 16.08 35.85
CA ASN A 148 5.45 14.89 35.34
C ASN A 148 6.24 14.28 34.19
N GLU A 149 6.18 12.94 34.06
CA GLU A 149 6.80 12.22 32.97
C GLU A 149 6.12 12.54 31.63
N VAL A 150 6.93 12.92 30.64
CA VAL A 150 6.48 13.16 29.25
C VAL A 150 6.77 11.92 28.42
N ARG A 151 5.75 11.36 27.79
CA ARG A 151 5.89 10.23 26.89
C ARG A 151 6.21 10.71 25.47
N ALA A 152 6.86 9.84 24.69
CA ALA A 152 7.24 10.16 23.30
C ALA A 152 6.03 10.50 22.43
N CYS A 153 4.88 9.84 22.61
CA CYS A 153 3.64 10.14 21.92
C CYS A 153 3.17 11.59 22.11
N ASP A 154 3.38 12.16 23.29
CA ASP A 154 2.94 13.51 23.67
C ASP A 154 4.04 14.55 23.49
N ASP A 155 5.30 14.14 23.36
CA ASP A 155 6.44 15.06 23.26
C ASP A 155 6.55 15.63 21.82
N LYS A 156 6.27 16.92 21.68
CA LYS A 156 6.36 17.65 20.40
C LYS A 156 7.77 17.67 19.78
N ARG A 157 8.81 17.41 20.57
CA ARG A 157 10.21 17.35 20.10
C ARG A 157 10.55 16.04 19.42
N VAL A 158 9.80 14.99 19.71
CA VAL A 158 9.96 13.68 19.06
C VAL A 158 9.35 13.71 17.68
N ILE A 159 10.18 13.50 16.67
CA ILE A 159 9.73 13.38 15.28
C ILE A 159 9.06 12.01 15.10
N ASP A 160 7.91 12.00 14.43
CA ASP A 160 7.22 10.76 14.11
C ASP A 160 7.87 10.07 12.89
N PRO A 161 8.47 8.89 13.06
CA PRO A 161 9.06 8.18 11.94
C PRO A 161 8.05 7.82 10.84
N ALA A 162 6.78 7.58 11.21
CA ALA A 162 5.72 7.21 10.28
C ALA A 162 5.27 8.37 9.38
N LEU A 163 5.64 9.62 9.72
CA LEU A 163 5.30 10.80 8.93
C LEU A 163 6.47 11.31 8.07
N LYS A 164 7.62 10.66 8.10
CA LYS A 164 8.83 11.12 7.40
C LYS A 164 8.58 11.25 5.89
N GLU A 165 8.03 10.22 5.28
CA GLU A 165 7.79 10.18 3.83
C GLU A 165 6.66 11.12 3.42
N SER A 166 5.61 11.20 4.22
CA SER A 166 4.51 12.14 3.96
C SER A 166 4.97 13.60 4.05
N ALA A 167 5.94 13.90 4.90
CA ALA A 167 6.55 15.23 4.95
C ALA A 167 7.31 15.57 3.65
N LEU A 168 7.92 14.59 2.99
CA LEU A 168 8.51 14.77 1.66
C LEU A 168 7.44 15.02 0.61
N LEU A 169 6.35 14.26 0.63
CA LEU A 169 5.23 14.45 -0.31
C LEU A 169 4.59 15.83 -0.15
N THR A 170 4.30 16.25 1.06
CA THR A 170 3.68 17.55 1.33
C THR A 170 4.64 18.73 1.21
N GLY A 171 5.87 18.58 1.70
CA GLY A 171 6.86 19.66 1.75
C GLY A 171 7.62 19.86 0.44
N VAL A 172 7.87 18.82 -0.32
CA VAL A 172 8.67 18.88 -1.57
C VAL A 172 7.77 18.76 -2.78
N PHE A 173 7.12 17.60 -2.96
CA PHE A 173 6.33 17.32 -4.15
C PHE A 173 5.14 18.27 -4.29
N ASN A 174 4.36 18.42 -3.24
CA ASN A 174 3.20 19.31 -3.27
C ASN A 174 3.60 20.78 -3.47
N ARG A 175 4.74 21.19 -2.89
CA ARG A 175 5.28 22.55 -3.11
C ARG A 175 5.68 22.73 -4.57
N LEU A 176 6.35 21.76 -5.17
CA LEU A 176 6.73 21.80 -6.59
C LEU A 176 5.49 21.88 -7.48
N ALA A 177 4.53 20.97 -7.30
CA ALA A 177 3.29 20.96 -8.04
C ALA A 177 2.54 22.31 -7.93
N ARG A 178 2.39 22.82 -6.70
CA ARG A 178 1.77 24.15 -6.47
C ARG A 178 2.53 25.26 -7.18
N SER A 179 3.85 25.25 -7.14
CA SER A 179 4.67 26.26 -7.83
C SER A 179 4.45 26.23 -9.32
N CYS A 180 4.34 25.05 -9.92
CA CYS A 180 3.99 24.91 -11.33
C CYS A 180 2.60 25.48 -11.62
N PHE A 181 1.59 25.10 -10.84
CA PHE A 181 0.22 25.62 -11.03
C PHE A 181 0.14 27.13 -10.84
N TYR A 182 0.74 27.67 -9.79
CA TYR A 182 0.75 29.12 -9.55
C TYR A 182 1.62 29.90 -10.54
N GLY A 183 2.66 29.27 -11.10
CA GLY A 183 3.49 29.86 -12.13
C GLY A 183 2.73 30.06 -13.45
N VAL A 184 1.70 29.26 -13.72
CA VAL A 184 0.85 29.36 -14.91
C VAL A 184 -0.52 29.98 -14.60
N ALA A 185 -0.84 30.23 -13.32
CA ALA A 185 -2.09 30.89 -12.95
C ALA A 185 -2.05 32.36 -13.36
N VAL A 186 -3.10 32.76 -14.05
CA VAL A 186 -3.25 34.14 -14.57
C VAL A 186 -3.57 35.09 -13.43
N LYS A 187 -2.77 36.11 -13.28
CA LYS A 187 -3.21 37.33 -12.62
C LYS A 187 -3.96 38.20 -13.60
N GLU A 188 -4.99 38.91 -13.13
CA GLU A 188 -5.75 39.84 -13.96
C GLU A 188 -4.79 40.84 -14.65
N GLY A 189 -4.84 40.90 -16.01
CA GLY A 189 -3.91 41.71 -16.81
C GLY A 189 -2.61 41.02 -17.24
N ASP A 190 -2.39 39.76 -16.93
CA ASP A 190 -1.22 39.00 -17.40
C ASP A 190 -1.43 38.49 -18.83
N GLU A 191 -0.50 38.82 -19.69
CA GLU A 191 -0.47 38.36 -21.11
C GLU A 191 0.36 37.10 -21.30
N SER A 192 0.70 36.38 -20.24
CA SER A 192 1.50 35.16 -20.31
C SER A 192 0.88 34.13 -21.29
N PRO A 193 1.68 33.49 -22.17
CA PRO A 193 1.21 32.43 -23.02
C PRO A 193 0.68 31.19 -22.29
N TYR A 194 1.01 31.08 -21.00
CA TYR A 194 0.60 29.98 -20.13
C TYR A 194 -0.75 30.24 -19.44
N ARG A 195 -1.55 31.11 -20.03
CA ARG A 195 -2.87 31.49 -19.54
C ARG A 195 -3.74 30.27 -19.29
N ASN A 196 -4.48 30.28 -18.17
CA ASN A 196 -5.43 29.23 -17.78
C ASN A 196 -4.80 27.83 -17.54
N GLY A 197 -3.53 27.78 -17.17
CA GLY A 197 -2.86 26.50 -16.92
C GLY A 197 -2.58 25.68 -18.17
N CYS A 198 -2.78 26.26 -19.36
CA CYS A 198 -2.45 25.60 -20.61
C CYS A 198 -0.97 25.82 -20.96
N ILE A 199 -0.26 24.75 -21.25
CA ILE A 199 1.06 24.81 -21.84
C ILE A 199 0.87 24.88 -23.37
N PRO A 200 1.30 25.96 -24.06
CA PRO A 200 1.19 26.04 -25.51
C PRO A 200 1.93 24.89 -26.20
N ALA A 201 1.40 24.42 -27.32
CA ALA A 201 2.08 23.41 -28.11
C ALA A 201 3.48 23.90 -28.50
N GLY A 202 4.51 23.06 -28.30
CA GLY A 202 5.91 23.38 -28.58
C GLY A 202 6.61 24.23 -27.49
N ALA A 203 5.94 24.54 -26.38
CA ALA A 203 6.58 25.25 -25.23
C ALA A 203 7.55 24.38 -24.43
N ALA A 204 7.35 23.07 -24.42
CA ALA A 204 8.31 22.13 -23.85
C ALA A 204 9.38 21.82 -24.91
N SER A 205 10.66 21.82 -24.53
CA SER A 205 11.72 21.34 -25.41
C SER A 205 11.59 19.84 -25.62
N ASP A 206 11.98 19.36 -26.79
CA ASP A 206 11.96 17.92 -27.13
C ASP A 206 12.68 17.09 -26.07
N THR A 207 13.78 17.58 -25.51
CA THR A 207 14.52 16.94 -24.43
C THR A 207 13.68 16.73 -23.15
N VAL A 208 12.79 17.67 -22.81
CA VAL A 208 11.89 17.53 -21.65
C VAL A 208 10.80 16.52 -21.93
N VAL A 209 10.25 16.49 -23.14
CA VAL A 209 9.25 15.53 -23.57
C VAL A 209 9.83 14.12 -23.56
N GLU A 210 11.00 13.92 -24.17
CA GLU A 210 11.72 12.64 -24.16
C GLU A 210 12.04 12.14 -22.76
N ALA A 211 12.50 13.02 -21.86
CA ALA A 211 12.78 12.66 -20.48
C ALA A 211 11.50 12.26 -19.72
N ALA A 212 10.39 12.92 -19.97
CA ALA A 212 9.10 12.58 -19.37
C ALA A 212 8.57 11.22 -19.88
N GLU A 213 8.71 10.95 -21.17
CA GLU A 213 8.33 9.67 -21.78
C GLU A 213 9.18 8.52 -21.24
N GLN A 214 10.50 8.70 -21.12
CA GLN A 214 11.40 7.71 -20.53
C GLN A 214 11.09 7.45 -19.06
N ALA A 215 10.76 8.50 -18.30
CA ALA A 215 10.35 8.33 -16.91
C ALA A 215 9.02 7.57 -16.81
N ALA A 216 8.05 7.81 -17.67
CA ALA A 216 6.78 7.08 -17.70
C ALA A 216 7.01 5.59 -18.00
N LEU A 217 7.82 5.25 -19.00
CA LEU A 217 8.18 3.88 -19.35
C LEU A 217 8.95 3.14 -18.25
N ALA A 218 9.67 3.85 -17.40
CA ALA A 218 10.37 3.25 -16.27
C ALA A 218 9.43 2.89 -15.09
N PHE A 219 8.18 3.34 -15.12
CA PHE A 219 7.14 3.02 -14.12
C PHE A 219 6.21 1.88 -14.56
N GLU A 220 6.24 1.45 -15.81
CA GLU A 220 5.55 0.27 -16.32
C GLU A 220 6.38 -1.01 -16.07
#